data_d06f2913fd6bc110923ef6b29dcdafa2
#
_entry.id   d06f2913fd6bc110923ef6b29dcdafa2
#
_cell.length_a   1.000
_cell.length_b   1.000
_cell.length_c   1.000
_cell.angle_alpha   90.00
_cell.angle_beta   90.00
_cell.angle_gamma   90.00
#
_symmetry.space_group_name_H-M   'P 1'
#
loop_
_entity.id
_entity.type
_entity.pdbx_description
1 polymer ?
#
loop_
_entity_poly.entity_id
_entity_poly.type
_entity_poly.pdbx_seq_one_letter_code
_entity_poly.pdbx_strand_id
1 'polypeptide(L)'
;MAFNYDKYLRTDKMPTLWCWGCGDGVILKALIRAIDTMGWDMNDVCVVSGIGCSGRFSGYLDCNTIHTTHGRAVAYATGVKMANPDKHVIVVTGDGDGLAIGGNHTIHGCRRNVGLNHILINNFIYALTNSQTSPTTPKGMWTVTAQYGNIDPSFDACKLATAAGASFVARGSVIEPEKLTKLFVEGFSHDGYSFFDVFSNCHINLGRKNKMGEAVKNLEWIKGRTTSKVKFDMLSDEEKEGIFPLGVLHKDEKKIEYTKAYDMVRKAAMSGEAIDFKELA
;
A
#
# COMPACT_ATOMS: atom_id res chain seq x y z
N MET A 1 1.17 -13.54 -26.72
CA MET A 1 1.95 -12.30 -26.91
C MET A 1 2.47 -11.83 -25.54
N ALA A 2 3.66 -11.18 -25.51
CA ALA A 2 4.14 -10.58 -24.28
C ALA A 2 3.23 -9.40 -23.86
N PHE A 3 3.09 -9.17 -22.56
CA PHE A 3 2.28 -8.06 -22.03
C PHE A 3 2.96 -6.71 -22.41
N ASN A 4 2.18 -5.79 -22.97
CA ASN A 4 2.68 -4.48 -23.38
C ASN A 4 2.56 -3.48 -22.22
N TYR A 5 3.65 -3.26 -21.50
CA TYR A 5 3.73 -2.29 -20.41
C TYR A 5 3.79 -0.83 -20.90
N ASP A 6 4.31 -0.57 -22.11
CA ASP A 6 4.53 0.79 -22.61
C ASP A 6 3.22 1.57 -22.76
N LYS A 7 2.09 0.86 -22.95
CA LYS A 7 0.73 1.45 -22.97
C LYS A 7 0.38 2.20 -21.66
N TYR A 8 1.03 1.85 -20.56
CA TYR A 8 0.72 2.33 -19.20
C TYR A 8 1.81 3.24 -18.63
N LEU A 9 2.93 3.37 -19.33
CA LEU A 9 4.13 4.01 -18.81
C LEU A 9 4.49 5.26 -19.60
N ARG A 10 4.97 6.27 -18.88
CA ARG A 10 5.68 7.41 -19.49
C ARG A 10 7.06 6.92 -19.92
N THR A 11 7.16 6.44 -21.16
CA THR A 11 8.37 5.81 -21.70
C THR A 11 9.56 6.77 -21.77
N ASP A 12 9.30 8.09 -21.89
CA ASP A 12 10.32 9.14 -21.81
C ASP A 12 10.98 9.27 -20.42
N LYS A 13 10.38 8.68 -19.38
CA LYS A 13 10.91 8.63 -18.01
C LYS A 13 11.64 7.32 -17.69
N MET A 14 11.81 6.44 -18.66
CA MET A 14 12.55 5.19 -18.50
C MET A 14 14.04 5.36 -18.90
N PRO A 15 14.97 4.62 -18.23
CA PRO A 15 14.75 3.64 -17.18
C PRO A 15 14.36 4.29 -15.82
N THR A 16 13.74 3.49 -14.94
CA THR A 16 13.40 3.95 -13.58
C THR A 16 14.64 4.28 -12.76
N LEU A 17 14.50 5.21 -11.81
CA LEU A 17 15.59 5.62 -10.89
C LEU A 17 15.78 4.66 -9.71
N TRP A 18 14.99 3.60 -9.63
CA TRP A 18 15.15 2.61 -8.56
C TRP A 18 16.43 1.82 -8.69
N CYS A 19 16.95 1.35 -7.56
CA CYS A 19 18.15 0.51 -7.56
C CYS A 19 17.92 -0.78 -8.36
N TRP A 20 18.97 -1.26 -9.03
CA TRP A 20 18.91 -2.55 -9.73
C TRP A 20 18.63 -3.68 -8.74
N GLY A 21 17.58 -4.46 -8.99
CA GLY A 21 17.11 -5.50 -8.06
C GLY A 21 16.16 -5.02 -6.96
N CYS A 22 15.72 -3.76 -7.00
CA CYS A 22 14.68 -3.25 -6.11
C CYS A 22 13.31 -3.86 -6.42
N GLY A 23 12.55 -4.21 -5.39
CA GLY A 23 11.21 -4.77 -5.52
C GLY A 23 10.16 -3.81 -6.07
N ASP A 24 10.39 -2.49 -6.02
CA ASP A 24 9.44 -1.48 -6.49
C ASP A 24 9.08 -1.66 -7.97
N GLY A 25 10.04 -2.11 -8.80
CA GLY A 25 9.81 -2.44 -10.20
C GLY A 25 8.86 -3.65 -10.38
N VAL A 26 8.90 -4.62 -9.47
CA VAL A 26 7.98 -5.76 -9.46
C VAL A 26 6.57 -5.29 -9.08
N ILE A 27 6.46 -4.42 -8.08
CA ILE A 27 5.18 -3.85 -7.65
C ILE A 27 4.56 -3.01 -8.76
N LEU A 28 5.36 -2.19 -9.46
CA LEU A 28 4.87 -1.40 -10.60
C LEU A 28 4.27 -2.30 -11.69
N LYS A 29 4.96 -3.39 -12.04
CA LYS A 29 4.44 -4.36 -13.03
C LYS A 29 3.16 -5.04 -12.56
N ALA A 30 3.08 -5.44 -11.29
CA ALA A 30 1.89 -6.05 -10.71
C ALA A 30 0.70 -5.08 -10.71
N LEU A 31 0.94 -3.81 -10.36
CA LEU A 31 -0.06 -2.74 -10.40
C LEU A 31 -0.60 -2.50 -11.81
N ILE A 32 0.28 -2.38 -12.81
CA ILE A 32 -0.12 -2.20 -14.22
C ILE A 32 -0.98 -3.38 -14.69
N ARG A 33 -0.59 -4.61 -14.38
CA ARG A 33 -1.37 -5.79 -14.74
C ARG A 33 -2.73 -5.83 -14.05
N ALA A 34 -2.82 -5.36 -12.82
CA ALA A 34 -4.09 -5.27 -12.10
C ALA A 34 -5.01 -4.23 -12.76
N ILE A 35 -4.50 -3.04 -13.12
CA ILE A 35 -5.24 -1.99 -13.85
C ILE A 35 -5.76 -2.54 -15.19
N ASP A 36 -4.91 -3.24 -15.95
CA ASP A 36 -5.29 -3.87 -17.21
C ASP A 36 -6.40 -4.93 -17.03
N THR A 37 -6.25 -5.79 -16.01
CA THR A 37 -7.24 -6.82 -15.68
C THR A 37 -8.60 -6.23 -15.28
N MET A 38 -8.60 -5.09 -14.59
CA MET A 38 -9.81 -4.35 -14.23
C MET A 38 -10.46 -3.68 -15.46
N GLY A 39 -9.76 -3.57 -16.57
CA GLY A 39 -10.25 -2.88 -17.77
C GLY A 39 -10.44 -1.37 -17.58
N TRP A 40 -9.73 -0.76 -16.62
CA TRP A 40 -9.89 0.67 -16.34
C TRP A 40 -9.29 1.54 -17.45
N ASP A 41 -10.01 2.58 -17.85
CA ASP A 41 -9.43 3.63 -18.67
C ASP A 41 -8.41 4.43 -17.85
N MET A 42 -7.21 4.63 -18.40
CA MET A 42 -6.15 5.38 -17.72
C MET A 42 -6.54 6.83 -17.41
N ASN A 43 -7.49 7.40 -18.18
CA ASN A 43 -8.07 8.72 -17.89
C ASN A 43 -8.93 8.72 -16.62
N ASP A 44 -9.45 7.57 -16.18
CA ASP A 44 -10.26 7.43 -14.96
C ASP A 44 -9.41 6.99 -13.76
N VAL A 45 -8.15 6.64 -13.98
CA VAL A 45 -7.20 6.32 -12.92
C VAL A 45 -6.50 7.59 -12.43
N CYS A 46 -6.43 7.75 -11.11
CA CYS A 46 -5.62 8.78 -10.46
C CYS A 46 -4.67 8.14 -9.45
N VAL A 47 -3.36 8.26 -9.70
CA VAL A 47 -2.33 7.76 -8.79
C VAL A 47 -1.76 8.89 -7.95
N VAL A 48 -1.95 8.80 -6.64
CA VAL A 48 -1.48 9.80 -5.67
C VAL A 48 -0.34 9.19 -4.87
N SER A 49 0.86 9.72 -4.99
CA SER A 49 2.03 9.22 -4.29
C SER A 49 2.60 10.23 -3.29
N GLY A 50 3.16 9.70 -2.21
CA GLY A 50 3.90 10.49 -1.24
C GLY A 50 5.37 10.68 -1.62
N ILE A 51 6.26 10.69 -0.65
CA ILE A 51 7.69 10.95 -0.83
C ILE A 51 8.51 9.68 -0.49
N GLY A 52 9.61 9.51 -1.20
CA GLY A 52 10.53 8.37 -1.09
C GLY A 52 10.63 7.58 -2.38
N CYS A 53 11.19 6.36 -2.33
CA CYS A 53 11.29 5.49 -3.49
C CYS A 53 9.90 5.17 -4.08
N SER A 54 8.94 4.86 -3.22
CA SER A 54 7.53 4.65 -3.57
C SER A 54 6.88 5.89 -4.23
N GLY A 55 7.29 7.09 -3.87
CA GLY A 55 6.79 8.34 -4.46
C GLY A 55 7.04 8.46 -5.97
N ARG A 56 7.98 7.68 -6.52
CA ARG A 56 8.29 7.70 -7.96
C ARG A 56 7.21 7.07 -8.85
N PHE A 57 6.31 6.25 -8.29
CA PHE A 57 5.24 5.60 -9.06
C PHE A 57 4.41 6.59 -9.88
N SER A 58 4.00 7.72 -9.29
CA SER A 58 3.27 8.77 -9.99
C SER A 58 4.03 9.39 -11.16
N GLY A 59 5.36 9.32 -11.14
CA GLY A 59 6.21 9.81 -12.24
C GLY A 59 6.30 8.86 -13.42
N TYR A 60 6.04 7.56 -13.24
CA TYR A 60 6.22 6.54 -14.28
C TYR A 60 4.92 6.13 -14.98
N LEU A 61 3.77 6.26 -14.31
CA LEU A 61 2.48 5.86 -14.86
C LEU A 61 1.89 6.96 -15.75
N ASP A 62 1.43 6.58 -16.93
CA ASP A 62 0.78 7.48 -17.88
C ASP A 62 -0.73 7.54 -17.63
N CYS A 63 -1.09 8.20 -16.54
CA CYS A 63 -2.46 8.47 -16.08
C CYS A 63 -2.51 9.82 -15.36
N ASN A 64 -3.65 10.16 -14.74
CA ASN A 64 -3.69 11.31 -13.84
C ASN A 64 -2.84 11.02 -12.60
N THR A 65 -1.92 11.90 -12.27
CA THR A 65 -1.00 11.67 -11.15
C THR A 65 -0.82 12.91 -10.29
N ILE A 66 -0.68 12.69 -8.98
CA ILE A 66 -0.32 13.73 -8.02
C ILE A 66 0.86 13.22 -7.18
N HIS A 67 1.97 13.96 -7.20
CA HIS A 67 3.10 13.74 -6.29
C HIS A 67 2.99 14.75 -5.14
N THR A 68 2.67 14.26 -3.96
CA THR A 68 2.32 15.13 -2.81
C THR A 68 3.52 15.44 -1.93
N THR A 69 3.32 16.26 -0.92
CA THR A 69 4.25 16.40 0.21
C THR A 69 4.28 15.12 1.06
N HIS A 70 5.38 14.92 1.77
CA HIS A 70 5.64 13.74 2.60
C HIS A 70 4.51 13.48 3.61
N GLY A 71 4.00 12.25 3.62
CA GLY A 71 2.94 11.78 4.51
C GLY A 71 1.55 12.36 4.22
N ARG A 72 1.31 12.96 3.05
CA ARG A 72 0.02 13.62 2.75
C ARG A 72 -0.76 12.95 1.60
N ALA A 73 -0.25 11.87 1.03
CA ALA A 73 -0.87 11.22 -0.12
C ALA A 73 -2.33 10.82 0.14
N VAL A 74 -2.65 10.20 1.29
CA VAL A 74 -4.02 9.80 1.64
C VAL A 74 -4.95 11.01 1.78
N ALA A 75 -4.46 12.15 2.29
CA ALA A 75 -5.26 13.36 2.43
C ALA A 75 -5.62 13.95 1.06
N TYR A 76 -4.63 14.06 0.15
CA TYR A 76 -4.88 14.51 -1.23
C TYR A 76 -5.79 13.55 -1.98
N ALA A 77 -5.56 12.24 -1.87
CA ALA A 77 -6.39 11.20 -2.49
C ALA A 77 -7.85 11.26 -2.00
N THR A 78 -8.05 11.51 -0.70
CA THR A 78 -9.39 11.74 -0.15
C THR A 78 -10.07 12.93 -0.83
N GLY A 79 -9.36 14.04 -1.03
CA GLY A 79 -9.88 15.20 -1.74
C GLY A 79 -10.25 14.88 -3.19
N VAL A 80 -9.39 14.13 -3.91
CA VAL A 80 -9.66 13.67 -5.29
C VAL A 80 -10.92 12.81 -5.33
N LYS A 81 -11.04 11.81 -4.44
CA LYS A 81 -12.19 10.91 -4.40
C LYS A 81 -13.50 11.62 -4.04
N MET A 82 -13.45 12.58 -3.11
CA MET A 82 -14.61 13.40 -2.76
C MET A 82 -15.04 14.34 -3.87
N ALA A 83 -14.08 14.89 -4.64
CA ALA A 83 -14.39 15.79 -5.76
C ALA A 83 -14.92 15.02 -6.99
N ASN A 84 -14.47 13.80 -7.20
CA ASN A 84 -14.92 12.93 -8.28
C ASN A 84 -14.99 11.46 -7.79
N PRO A 85 -16.15 11.04 -7.27
CA PRO A 85 -16.36 9.70 -6.71
C PRO A 85 -16.17 8.56 -7.71
N ASP A 86 -16.31 8.82 -9.02
CA ASP A 86 -16.21 7.79 -10.07
C ASP A 86 -14.76 7.45 -10.42
N LYS A 87 -13.78 8.27 -10.02
CA LYS A 87 -12.36 7.99 -10.29
C LYS A 87 -11.82 6.80 -9.48
N HIS A 88 -10.99 6.01 -10.12
CA HIS A 88 -10.21 4.95 -9.50
C HIS A 88 -8.96 5.56 -8.87
N VAL A 89 -9.01 5.81 -7.56
CA VAL A 89 -7.93 6.49 -6.85
C VAL A 89 -7.01 5.47 -6.19
N ILE A 90 -5.74 5.47 -6.61
CA ILE A 90 -4.69 4.60 -6.07
C ILE A 90 -3.69 5.47 -5.31
N VAL A 91 -3.45 5.12 -4.06
CA VAL A 91 -2.46 5.78 -3.20
C VAL A 91 -1.23 4.91 -3.11
N VAL A 92 -0.04 5.48 -3.33
CA VAL A 92 1.23 4.75 -3.17
C VAL A 92 2.11 5.47 -2.17
N THR A 93 2.41 4.80 -1.06
CA THR A 93 3.30 5.31 0.00
C THR A 93 4.37 4.29 0.36
N GLY A 94 5.47 4.75 0.93
CA GLY A 94 6.38 3.87 1.68
C GLY A 94 5.91 3.69 3.12
N ASP A 95 6.53 2.75 3.82
CA ASP A 95 6.27 2.49 5.24
C ASP A 95 6.51 3.73 6.13
N GLY A 96 7.63 4.42 5.96
CA GLY A 96 7.89 5.67 6.66
C GLY A 96 6.95 6.81 6.25
N ASP A 97 6.60 6.89 4.96
CA ASP A 97 5.71 7.91 4.43
C ASP A 97 4.26 7.73 4.92
N GLY A 98 3.73 6.52 4.83
CA GLY A 98 2.32 6.22 5.16
C GLY A 98 2.05 5.96 6.63
N LEU A 99 3.02 5.44 7.41
CA LEU A 99 2.80 5.02 8.80
C LEU A 99 3.46 5.93 9.84
N ALA A 100 4.52 6.66 9.48
CA ALA A 100 5.11 7.67 10.37
C ALA A 100 4.43 9.02 10.17
N ILE A 101 4.99 9.87 9.31
CA ILE A 101 4.47 11.22 9.09
C ILE A 101 3.04 11.24 8.53
N GLY A 102 2.64 10.21 7.77
CA GLY A 102 1.29 10.03 7.21
C GLY A 102 0.34 9.20 8.08
N GLY A 103 0.78 8.70 9.24
CA GLY A 103 0.03 7.72 10.04
C GLY A 103 -1.39 8.16 10.40
N ASN A 104 -1.57 9.42 10.81
CA ASN A 104 -2.88 9.96 11.13
C ASN A 104 -3.82 9.99 9.90
N HIS A 105 -3.31 10.29 8.70
CA HIS A 105 -4.12 10.30 7.49
C HIS A 105 -4.52 8.88 7.06
N THR A 106 -3.60 7.92 7.20
CA THR A 106 -3.88 6.49 6.97
C THR A 106 -4.97 6.00 7.93
N ILE A 107 -4.84 6.25 9.24
CA ILE A 107 -5.84 5.89 10.25
C ILE A 107 -7.22 6.49 9.91
N HIS A 108 -7.27 7.78 9.60
CA HIS A 108 -8.55 8.44 9.32
C HIS A 108 -9.14 8.10 7.94
N GLY A 109 -8.31 7.75 6.94
CA GLY A 109 -8.77 7.19 5.67
C GLY A 109 -9.46 5.84 5.88
N CYS A 110 -8.80 4.93 6.62
CA CYS A 110 -9.35 3.63 7.02
C CYS A 110 -10.66 3.79 7.81
N ARG A 111 -10.67 4.64 8.84
CA ARG A 111 -11.83 4.88 9.70
C ARG A 111 -13.07 5.34 8.92
N ARG A 112 -12.88 6.25 7.98
CA ARG A 112 -13.96 6.77 7.13
C ARG A 112 -14.37 5.83 6.02
N ASN A 113 -13.59 4.80 5.74
CA ASN A 113 -13.80 3.88 4.62
C ASN A 113 -13.90 4.60 3.26
N VAL A 114 -13.03 5.58 3.02
CA VAL A 114 -13.00 6.29 1.74
C VAL A 114 -12.56 5.34 0.63
N GLY A 115 -13.23 5.33 -0.50
CA GLY A 115 -12.97 4.44 -1.65
C GLY A 115 -11.59 4.65 -2.30
N LEU A 116 -10.53 4.29 -1.58
CA LEU A 116 -9.13 4.41 -1.97
C LEU A 116 -8.45 3.05 -1.99
N ASN A 117 -7.58 2.84 -2.97
CA ASN A 117 -6.69 1.70 -3.06
C ASN A 117 -5.30 2.08 -2.56
N HIS A 118 -5.02 1.87 -1.28
CA HIS A 118 -3.76 2.30 -0.65
C HIS A 118 -2.71 1.18 -0.65
N ILE A 119 -1.70 1.31 -1.50
CA ILE A 119 -0.54 0.43 -1.59
C ILE A 119 0.57 1.01 -0.73
N LEU A 120 0.84 0.38 0.41
CA LEU A 120 1.98 0.67 1.26
C LEU A 120 3.14 -0.23 0.84
N ILE A 121 4.19 0.35 0.28
CA ILE A 121 5.43 -0.36 -0.06
C ILE A 121 6.29 -0.44 1.20
N ASN A 122 6.31 -1.61 1.80
CA ASN A 122 7.00 -1.87 3.06
C ASN A 122 8.37 -2.50 2.78
N ASN A 123 9.39 -1.67 2.81
CA ASN A 123 10.78 -2.08 2.65
C ASN A 123 11.58 -1.99 3.95
N PHE A 124 10.89 -1.76 5.08
CA PHE A 124 11.40 -1.74 6.45
C PHE A 124 12.41 -0.64 6.76
N ILE A 125 12.46 0.45 5.95
CA ILE A 125 13.47 1.50 6.10
C ILE A 125 13.07 2.78 5.36
N TYR A 126 13.46 3.96 5.84
CA TYR A 126 13.51 5.15 4.99
C TYR A 126 14.69 5.00 4.01
N ALA A 127 14.40 4.48 2.80
CA ALA A 127 15.43 4.11 1.85
C ALA A 127 16.03 5.32 1.11
N LEU A 128 15.20 6.21 0.57
CA LEU A 128 15.64 7.33 -0.28
C LEU A 128 16.56 8.30 0.47
N THR A 129 16.29 8.53 1.74
CA THR A 129 17.03 9.45 2.62
C THR A 129 18.21 8.78 3.33
N ASN A 130 18.54 7.55 2.93
CA ASN A 130 19.77 6.85 3.32
C ASN A 130 19.73 6.13 4.67
N SER A 131 18.70 5.34 4.94
CA SER A 131 18.63 4.33 6.02
C SER A 131 18.23 4.84 7.41
N GLN A 132 17.28 5.75 7.53
CA GLN A 132 16.68 6.06 8.83
C GLN A 132 15.67 4.96 9.23
N THR A 133 15.49 4.77 10.53
CA THR A 133 14.50 3.84 11.09
C THR A 133 13.08 4.24 10.68
N SER A 134 12.32 3.31 10.10
CA SER A 134 10.89 3.46 9.82
C SER A 134 10.05 2.75 10.89
N PRO A 135 8.73 2.98 10.96
CA PRO A 135 7.87 2.31 11.92
C PRO A 135 7.82 0.78 11.77
N THR A 136 8.23 0.25 10.62
CA THR A 136 8.24 -1.19 10.33
C THR A 136 9.63 -1.82 10.41
N THR A 137 10.67 -1.02 10.68
CA THR A 137 12.05 -1.54 10.83
C THR A 137 12.11 -2.56 11.95
N PRO A 138 12.54 -3.81 11.67
CA PRO A 138 12.61 -4.84 12.69
C PRO A 138 13.54 -4.47 13.86
N LYS A 139 13.18 -4.97 15.05
CA LYS A 139 13.99 -4.81 16.25
C LYS A 139 15.39 -5.41 16.03
N GLY A 140 16.42 -4.72 16.50
CA GLY A 140 17.82 -5.11 16.36
C GLY A 140 18.47 -4.70 15.03
N MET A 141 17.71 -4.27 14.02
CA MET A 141 18.30 -3.80 12.76
C MET A 141 19.06 -2.50 12.93
N TRP A 142 20.22 -2.45 12.31
CA TRP A 142 21.05 -1.24 12.26
C TRP A 142 20.44 -0.22 11.26
N THR A 143 20.39 1.03 11.67
CA THR A 143 20.03 2.17 10.81
C THR A 143 20.91 3.37 11.17
N VAL A 144 20.93 4.41 10.33
CA VAL A 144 21.71 5.63 10.66
C VAL A 144 21.17 6.37 11.88
N THR A 145 19.90 6.17 12.23
CA THR A 145 19.27 6.74 13.43
C THR A 145 19.23 5.78 14.62
N ALA A 146 19.63 4.52 14.43
CA ALA A 146 19.69 3.49 15.46
C ALA A 146 20.96 2.64 15.26
N GLN A 147 22.13 3.24 15.53
CA GLN A 147 23.44 2.65 15.22
C GLN A 147 23.82 1.44 16.10
N TYR A 148 23.14 1.26 17.22
CA TYR A 148 23.30 0.08 18.10
C TYR A 148 22.17 -0.95 17.92
N GLY A 149 21.33 -0.77 16.91
CA GLY A 149 20.14 -1.58 16.62
C GLY A 149 18.84 -0.88 17.03
N ASN A 150 17.81 -1.05 16.20
CA ASN A 150 16.49 -0.51 16.49
C ASN A 150 15.89 -1.19 17.75
N ILE A 151 15.44 -0.39 18.72
CA ILE A 151 14.82 -0.87 19.96
C ILE A 151 13.29 -0.80 19.93
N ASP A 152 12.74 0.00 19.00
CA ASP A 152 11.31 0.21 18.92
C ASP A 152 10.60 -1.04 18.37
N PRO A 153 9.41 -1.37 18.90
CA PRO A 153 8.58 -2.41 18.32
C PRO A 153 8.05 -1.98 16.96
N SER A 154 8.14 -2.88 15.98
CA SER A 154 7.65 -2.61 14.62
C SER A 154 6.13 -2.61 14.56
N PHE A 155 5.54 -1.72 13.76
CA PHE A 155 4.12 -1.80 13.42
C PHE A 155 3.84 -3.01 12.54
N ASP A 156 2.74 -3.71 12.84
CA ASP A 156 2.04 -4.54 11.87
C ASP A 156 1.03 -3.65 11.14
N ALA A 157 1.36 -3.25 9.92
CA ALA A 157 0.56 -2.33 9.13
C ALA A 157 -0.86 -2.85 8.86
N CYS A 158 -1.00 -4.16 8.65
CA CYS A 158 -2.31 -4.76 8.42
C CYS A 158 -3.19 -4.75 9.69
N LYS A 159 -2.60 -5.09 10.86
CA LYS A 159 -3.33 -4.99 12.13
C LYS A 159 -3.76 -3.56 12.42
N LEU A 160 -2.88 -2.59 12.16
CA LEU A 160 -3.20 -1.17 12.34
C LEU A 160 -4.36 -0.73 11.42
N ALA A 161 -4.30 -1.07 10.12
CA ALA A 161 -5.32 -0.71 9.15
C ALA A 161 -6.69 -1.36 9.48
N THR A 162 -6.68 -2.63 9.90
CA THR A 162 -7.89 -3.35 10.34
C THR A 162 -8.48 -2.70 11.60
N ALA A 163 -7.67 -2.44 12.61
CA ALA A 163 -8.11 -1.78 13.86
C ALA A 163 -8.61 -0.34 13.61
N ALA A 164 -8.04 0.34 12.62
CA ALA A 164 -8.52 1.66 12.18
C ALA A 164 -9.81 1.59 11.35
N GLY A 165 -10.26 0.40 10.93
CA GLY A 165 -11.53 0.19 10.26
C GLY A 165 -11.47 0.20 8.72
N ALA A 166 -10.33 -0.11 8.09
CA ALA A 166 -10.29 -0.40 6.66
C ALA A 166 -11.16 -1.62 6.34
N SER A 167 -11.99 -1.54 5.31
CA SER A 167 -12.92 -2.63 4.96
C SER A 167 -12.26 -3.75 4.13
N PHE A 168 -11.12 -3.49 3.51
CA PHE A 168 -10.29 -4.52 2.88
C PHE A 168 -8.84 -4.34 3.29
N VAL A 169 -8.21 -5.40 3.83
CA VAL A 169 -6.81 -5.40 4.22
C VAL A 169 -6.12 -6.67 3.72
N ALA A 170 -5.03 -6.49 2.99
CA ALA A 170 -4.26 -7.60 2.43
C ALA A 170 -2.76 -7.37 2.60
N ARG A 171 -2.00 -8.47 2.70
CA ARG A 171 -0.53 -8.41 2.65
C ARG A 171 -0.02 -9.21 1.46
N GLY A 172 0.81 -8.55 0.65
CA GLY A 172 1.49 -9.13 -0.49
C GLY A 172 3.01 -9.06 -0.36
N SER A 173 3.71 -9.66 -1.31
CA SER A 173 5.17 -9.59 -1.38
C SER A 173 5.66 -9.64 -2.82
N VAL A 174 6.77 -8.98 -3.08
CA VAL A 174 7.47 -9.01 -4.39
C VAL A 174 8.00 -10.40 -4.77
N ILE A 175 8.04 -11.34 -3.82
CA ILE A 175 8.45 -12.73 -4.10
C ILE A 175 7.37 -13.54 -4.83
N GLU A 176 6.12 -13.07 -4.82
CA GLU A 176 4.96 -13.73 -5.45
C GLU A 176 4.21 -12.75 -6.38
N PRO A 177 4.81 -12.27 -7.48
CA PRO A 177 4.28 -11.18 -8.29
C PRO A 177 2.91 -11.47 -8.92
N GLU A 178 2.64 -12.71 -9.28
CA GLU A 178 1.33 -13.10 -9.84
C GLU A 178 0.22 -13.09 -8.76
N LYS A 179 0.54 -13.56 -7.54
CA LYS A 179 -0.40 -13.46 -6.42
C LYS A 179 -0.61 -12.01 -6.01
N LEU A 180 0.43 -11.18 -6.03
CA LEU A 180 0.32 -9.75 -5.77
C LEU A 180 -0.62 -9.06 -6.76
N THR A 181 -0.53 -9.39 -8.06
CA THR A 181 -1.46 -8.90 -9.07
C THR A 181 -2.91 -9.28 -8.75
N LYS A 182 -3.16 -10.55 -8.41
CA LYS A 182 -4.51 -11.03 -8.04
C LYS A 182 -5.04 -10.34 -6.79
N LEU A 183 -4.17 -10.09 -5.80
CA LEU A 183 -4.51 -9.36 -4.59
C LEU A 183 -4.95 -7.92 -4.89
N PHE A 184 -4.23 -7.24 -5.79
CA PHE A 184 -4.62 -5.90 -6.24
C PHE A 184 -5.98 -5.92 -6.94
N VAL A 185 -6.21 -6.86 -7.87
CA VAL A 185 -7.50 -7.02 -8.56
C VAL A 185 -8.64 -7.21 -7.56
N GLU A 186 -8.46 -8.08 -6.56
CA GLU A 186 -9.48 -8.32 -5.54
C GLU A 186 -9.81 -7.06 -4.73
N GLY A 187 -8.79 -6.34 -4.25
CA GLY A 187 -9.03 -5.12 -3.49
C GLY A 187 -9.49 -3.94 -4.36
N PHE A 188 -9.13 -3.90 -5.65
CA PHE A 188 -9.64 -2.88 -6.59
C PHE A 188 -11.12 -3.07 -6.91
N SER A 189 -11.60 -4.31 -6.80
CA SER A 189 -13.02 -4.64 -6.94
C SER A 189 -13.83 -4.40 -5.67
N HIS A 190 -13.16 -4.12 -4.53
CA HIS A 190 -13.81 -3.88 -3.26
C HIS A 190 -14.31 -2.44 -3.15
N ASP A 191 -15.49 -2.27 -2.56
CA ASP A 191 -16.11 -0.98 -2.35
C ASP A 191 -15.78 -0.44 -0.96
N GLY A 192 -14.80 0.45 -0.89
CA GLY A 192 -14.32 1.03 0.36
C GLY A 192 -12.81 1.24 0.37
N TYR A 193 -12.23 1.33 1.58
CA TYR A 193 -10.80 1.51 1.76
C TYR A 193 -10.08 0.18 1.66
N SER A 194 -9.35 -0.02 0.56
CA SER A 194 -8.49 -1.19 0.36
C SER A 194 -7.06 -0.85 0.74
N PHE A 195 -6.54 -1.53 1.76
CA PHE A 195 -5.16 -1.36 2.25
C PHE A 195 -4.31 -2.58 1.90
N PHE A 196 -3.17 -2.33 1.26
CA PHE A 196 -2.21 -3.36 0.87
C PHE A 196 -0.86 -3.08 1.51
N ASP A 197 -0.41 -3.94 2.44
CA ASP A 197 0.96 -3.97 2.97
C ASP A 197 1.80 -4.85 2.05
N VAL A 198 2.66 -4.25 1.21
CA VAL A 198 3.43 -4.98 0.21
C VAL A 198 4.91 -5.03 0.60
N PHE A 199 5.36 -6.21 1.03
CA PHE A 199 6.76 -6.41 1.37
C PHE A 199 7.66 -6.33 0.13
N SER A 200 8.58 -5.38 0.17
CA SER A 200 9.57 -5.10 -0.86
C SER A 200 10.98 -5.19 -0.29
N ASN A 201 11.96 -5.52 -1.11
CA ASN A 201 13.35 -5.56 -0.66
C ASN A 201 14.05 -4.21 -0.88
N CYS A 202 14.76 -3.76 0.13
CA CYS A 202 15.75 -2.68 0.03
C CYS A 202 17.15 -3.22 0.33
N HIS A 203 17.78 -3.86 -0.65
CA HIS A 203 19.08 -4.49 -0.47
C HIS A 203 20.23 -3.47 -0.29
N ILE A 204 20.06 -2.22 -0.73
CA ILE A 204 21.09 -1.18 -0.59
C ILE A 204 21.09 -0.61 0.84
N ASN A 205 19.96 -0.03 1.27
CA ASN A 205 19.92 0.74 2.52
C ASN A 205 19.53 -0.09 3.76
N LEU A 206 18.82 -1.20 3.60
CA LEU A 206 18.59 -2.17 4.65
C LEU A 206 19.60 -3.32 4.57
N GLY A 207 19.64 -3.99 3.41
CA GLY A 207 20.36 -5.24 3.24
C GLY A 207 21.86 -5.13 3.47
N ARG A 208 22.57 -4.27 2.75
CA ARG A 208 24.03 -4.11 2.88
C ARG A 208 24.43 -3.66 4.28
N LYS A 209 23.71 -2.71 4.85
CA LYS A 209 24.02 -2.16 6.18
C LYS A 209 23.78 -3.14 7.31
N ASN A 210 22.89 -4.12 7.10
CA ASN A 210 22.63 -5.20 8.04
C ASN A 210 23.30 -6.53 7.63
N LYS A 211 24.28 -6.50 6.72
CA LYS A 211 25.04 -7.67 6.26
C LYS A 211 24.17 -8.80 5.68
N MET A 212 23.01 -8.43 5.13
CA MET A 212 22.06 -9.38 4.54
C MET A 212 22.42 -9.75 3.09
N GLY A 213 23.51 -9.23 2.53
CA GLY A 213 23.98 -9.51 1.18
C GLY A 213 23.21 -8.74 0.07
N GLU A 214 23.25 -9.29 -1.14
CA GLU A 214 22.69 -8.69 -2.34
C GLU A 214 21.16 -8.92 -2.43
N ALA A 215 20.53 -8.41 -3.49
CA ALA A 215 19.08 -8.41 -3.67
C ALA A 215 18.43 -9.80 -3.47
N VAL A 216 19.03 -10.86 -3.99
CA VAL A 216 18.51 -12.24 -3.88
C VAL A 216 18.43 -12.68 -2.43
N LYS A 217 19.50 -12.49 -1.65
CA LYS A 217 19.52 -12.85 -0.22
C LYS A 217 18.51 -12.03 0.60
N ASN A 218 18.28 -10.79 0.19
CA ASN A 218 17.28 -9.95 0.81
C ASN A 218 15.85 -10.45 0.52
N LEU A 219 15.59 -10.94 -0.69
CA LEU A 219 14.34 -11.62 -1.05
C LEU A 219 14.17 -12.94 -0.28
N GLU A 220 15.24 -13.72 -0.11
CA GLU A 220 15.23 -14.94 0.70
C GLU A 220 14.89 -14.64 2.17
N TRP A 221 15.43 -13.54 2.70
CA TRP A 221 15.09 -13.08 4.05
C TRP A 221 13.59 -12.75 4.19
N ILE A 222 12.98 -12.09 3.22
CA ILE A 222 11.53 -11.83 3.18
C ILE A 222 10.78 -13.18 3.09
N LYS A 223 11.21 -14.06 2.18
CA LYS A 223 10.59 -15.38 1.98
C LYS A 223 10.58 -16.22 3.26
N GLY A 224 11.67 -16.21 4.01
CA GLY A 224 11.79 -16.94 5.29
C GLY A 224 10.89 -16.39 6.41
N ARG A 225 10.30 -15.20 6.23
CA ARG A 225 9.41 -14.56 7.20
C ARG A 225 7.95 -14.47 6.76
N THR A 226 7.62 -15.09 5.64
CA THR A 226 6.28 -15.01 5.07
C THR A 226 5.72 -16.39 4.76
N THR A 227 4.42 -16.54 4.97
CA THR A 227 3.70 -17.77 4.60
C THR A 227 2.28 -17.41 4.17
N SER A 228 1.57 -18.32 3.48
CA SER A 228 0.16 -18.06 3.14
C SER A 228 -0.70 -17.94 4.40
N LYS A 229 -1.76 -17.14 4.35
CA LYS A 229 -2.71 -16.98 5.47
C LYS A 229 -3.22 -18.33 5.98
N VAL A 230 -3.56 -19.26 5.07
CA VAL A 230 -4.03 -20.61 5.43
C VAL A 230 -3.00 -21.38 6.25
N LYS A 231 -1.72 -21.35 5.83
CA LYS A 231 -0.65 -22.02 6.61
C LYS A 231 -0.39 -21.31 7.93
N PHE A 232 -0.39 -19.98 7.93
CA PHE A 232 -0.18 -19.18 9.13
C PHE A 232 -1.21 -19.50 10.23
N ASP A 233 -2.47 -19.71 9.86
CA ASP A 233 -3.54 -20.02 10.82
C ASP A 233 -3.38 -21.39 11.48
N MET A 234 -2.61 -22.30 10.86
CA MET A 234 -2.30 -23.63 11.38
C MET A 234 -1.08 -23.65 12.30
N LEU A 235 -0.29 -22.58 12.36
CA LEU A 235 0.91 -22.48 13.21
C LEU A 235 0.52 -22.28 14.67
N SER A 236 1.36 -22.81 15.58
CA SER A 236 1.31 -22.46 17.01
C SER A 236 1.71 -20.99 17.22
N ASP A 237 1.41 -20.44 18.38
CA ASP A 237 1.77 -19.05 18.69
C ASP A 237 3.28 -18.81 18.70
N GLU A 238 4.06 -19.82 19.10
CA GLU A 238 5.53 -19.79 19.06
C GLU A 238 6.05 -19.77 17.60
N GLU A 239 5.46 -20.58 16.72
CA GLU A 239 5.83 -20.64 15.29
C GLU A 239 5.43 -19.38 14.52
N LYS A 240 4.42 -18.64 14.98
CA LYS A 240 3.99 -17.35 14.39
C LYS A 240 4.96 -16.22 14.67
N GLU A 241 5.85 -16.34 15.65
CA GLU A 241 6.77 -15.29 16.01
C GLU A 241 7.71 -14.94 14.84
N GLY A 242 7.67 -13.68 14.40
CA GLY A 242 8.45 -13.18 13.27
C GLY A 242 8.00 -13.64 11.89
N ILE A 243 6.85 -14.36 11.78
CA ILE A 243 6.25 -14.80 10.53
C ILE A 243 5.03 -13.93 10.21
N PHE A 244 4.87 -13.58 8.94
CA PHE A 244 3.77 -12.74 8.46
C PHE A 244 2.90 -13.50 7.46
N PRO A 245 1.56 -13.50 7.65
CA PRO A 245 0.64 -14.08 6.68
C PRO A 245 0.54 -13.24 5.41
N LEU A 246 0.57 -13.89 4.24
CA LEU A 246 0.28 -13.31 2.93
C LEU A 246 -1.12 -13.71 2.47
N GLY A 247 -1.83 -12.77 1.86
CA GLY A 247 -3.19 -12.93 1.35
C GLY A 247 -4.13 -11.86 1.90
N VAL A 248 -5.43 -12.05 1.71
CA VAL A 248 -6.46 -11.20 2.33
C VAL A 248 -6.55 -11.53 3.82
N LEU A 249 -6.41 -10.52 4.66
CA LEU A 249 -6.38 -10.65 6.12
C LEU A 249 -7.66 -10.15 6.79
N HIS A 250 -8.35 -9.21 6.13
CA HIS A 250 -9.65 -8.69 6.56
C HIS A 250 -10.47 -8.26 5.34
N LYS A 251 -11.78 -8.54 5.37
CA LYS A 251 -12.72 -8.10 4.36
C LYS A 251 -14.09 -7.91 5.00
N ASP A 252 -14.64 -6.70 4.90
CA ASP A 252 -16.00 -6.36 5.33
C ASP A 252 -16.75 -5.76 4.14
N GLU A 253 -17.63 -6.54 3.54
CA GLU A 253 -18.43 -6.12 2.37
C GLU A 253 -19.68 -5.33 2.75
N LYS A 254 -19.97 -5.22 4.05
CA LYS A 254 -21.18 -4.53 4.54
C LYS A 254 -20.93 -3.06 4.86
N LYS A 255 -19.68 -2.70 5.14
CA LYS A 255 -19.32 -1.35 5.52
C LYS A 255 -19.47 -0.41 4.34
N ILE A 256 -20.36 0.58 4.44
CA ILE A 256 -20.63 1.54 3.37
C ILE A 256 -19.39 2.39 3.04
N GLU A 257 -19.17 2.64 1.78
CA GLU A 257 -18.12 3.54 1.29
C GLU A 257 -18.49 5.01 1.59
N TYR A 258 -17.50 5.80 2.02
CA TYR A 258 -17.71 7.14 2.56
C TYR A 258 -18.37 8.12 1.58
N THR A 259 -18.03 8.12 0.28
CA THR A 259 -18.62 9.04 -0.69
C THR A 259 -20.09 8.71 -0.95
N LYS A 260 -20.44 7.42 -0.90
CA LYS A 260 -21.83 6.95 -0.99
C LYS A 260 -22.65 7.38 0.22
N ALA A 261 -22.10 7.16 1.43
CA ALA A 261 -22.75 7.63 2.65
C ALA A 261 -22.93 9.16 2.64
N TYR A 262 -21.92 9.90 2.19
CA TYR A 262 -21.99 11.35 2.06
C TYR A 262 -23.08 11.79 1.05
N ASP A 263 -23.20 11.10 -0.09
CA ASP A 263 -24.22 11.40 -1.11
C ASP A 263 -25.64 11.11 -0.59
N MET A 264 -25.83 10.05 0.20
CA MET A 264 -27.11 9.77 0.87
C MET A 264 -27.52 10.93 1.79
N VAL A 265 -26.60 11.39 2.64
CA VAL A 265 -26.83 12.55 3.53
C VAL A 265 -27.14 13.80 2.74
N ARG A 266 -26.39 14.06 1.66
CA ARG A 266 -26.60 15.22 0.79
C ARG A 266 -27.99 15.20 0.13
N LYS A 267 -28.41 14.04 -0.40
CA LYS A 267 -29.74 13.88 -1.04
C LYS A 267 -30.88 14.09 -0.04
N ALA A 268 -30.79 13.48 1.13
CA ALA A 268 -31.79 13.66 2.19
C ALA A 268 -31.89 15.13 2.64
N ALA A 269 -30.75 15.81 2.83
CA ALA A 269 -30.76 17.24 3.17
C ALA A 269 -31.39 18.12 2.07
N MET A 270 -31.25 17.76 0.80
CA MET A 270 -31.87 18.50 -0.33
C MET A 270 -33.37 18.22 -0.47
N SER A 271 -33.85 17.01 -0.15
CA SER A 271 -35.28 16.64 -0.22
C SER A 271 -36.04 17.00 1.05
N GLY A 272 -35.35 17.34 2.14
CA GLY A 272 -35.98 17.56 3.47
C GLY A 272 -36.37 16.26 4.17
N GLU A 273 -35.91 15.10 3.70
CA GLU A 273 -36.22 13.81 4.29
C GLU A 273 -35.29 13.53 5.52
N ALA A 274 -35.79 12.75 6.46
CA ALA A 274 -34.98 12.31 7.57
C ALA A 274 -33.99 11.20 7.15
N ILE A 275 -32.80 11.26 7.69
CA ILE A 275 -31.76 10.24 7.43
C ILE A 275 -31.92 9.10 8.46
N ASP A 276 -32.00 7.86 8.01
CA ASP A 276 -31.79 6.71 8.88
C ASP A 276 -30.27 6.40 9.00
N PHE A 277 -29.67 6.84 10.09
CA PHE A 277 -28.26 6.59 10.35
C PHE A 277 -27.92 5.10 10.55
N LYS A 278 -28.90 4.21 10.69
CA LYS A 278 -28.65 2.76 10.75
C LYS A 278 -28.27 2.21 9.36
N GLU A 279 -28.74 2.83 8.30
CA GLU A 279 -28.35 2.47 6.92
C GLU A 279 -26.92 2.91 6.58
N LEU A 280 -26.33 3.79 7.41
CA LEU A 280 -24.97 4.30 7.23
C LEU A 280 -23.93 3.55 8.12
N ALA A 281 -24.35 2.60 8.94
CA ALA A 281 -23.51 1.91 9.91
C ALA A 281 -22.75 0.70 9.32
#